data_de66322faf7ee305c428fe4096aa5111
#
_entry.id   de66322faf7ee305c428fe4096aa5111
#
_cell.length_a   1.000
_cell.length_b   1.000
_cell.length_c   1.000
_cell.angle_alpha   90.00
_cell.angle_beta   90.00
_cell.angle_gamma   90.00
#
_symmetry.space_group_name_H-M   'P 1'
#
loop_
_entity.id
_entity.type
_entity.pdbx_description
1 polymer ?
#
loop_
_entity_poly.entity_id
_entity_poly.type
_entity_poly.pdbx_seq_one_letter_code
_entity_poly.pdbx_strand_id
1 'polypeptide(L)'
;MMEWIPDYLQIAFDTLYAMPPEEAAAAAAAAGQAALEVLGMPPEECYCTLLFYAAHADGRWLCGHIGDGYIFRIRQDTAVVFSAPENGHAINETYFLSEPGAAQHLRIRSGELHEPYAVLLTSDGGGDTLFDRQQQQPAHAVERLCDWLTENDEKTVTEALQHVIKEKMIPATEDDVSVAILYCSEDE
;
A
#
# COMPACT_ATOMS: atom_id res chain seq x y z
N MET A 1 12.84 -11.59 14.32
CA MET A 1 14.07 -10.78 14.57
C MET A 1 13.86 -9.48 13.81
N MET A 2 13.29 -8.46 14.48
CA MET A 2 13.11 -7.14 13.87
C MET A 2 14.48 -6.51 13.65
N GLU A 3 15.02 -6.62 12.44
CA GLU A 3 16.23 -5.89 12.07
C GLU A 3 15.86 -4.45 11.72
N TRP A 4 16.15 -3.55 12.69
CA TRP A 4 16.56 -2.17 12.44
C TRP A 4 15.74 -1.38 11.41
N ILE A 5 14.65 -0.81 11.84
CA ILE A 5 14.17 0.41 11.17
C ILE A 5 15.21 1.48 11.48
N PRO A 6 15.91 2.03 10.49
CA PRO A 6 16.87 3.10 10.76
C PRO A 6 16.20 4.25 11.50
N ASP A 7 16.91 4.90 12.43
CA ASP A 7 16.38 5.99 13.27
C ASP A 7 15.65 7.08 12.44
N TYR A 8 16.08 7.32 11.21
CA TYR A 8 15.42 8.29 10.33
C TYR A 8 14.02 7.87 9.87
N LEU A 9 13.74 6.56 9.70
CA LEU A 9 12.39 6.08 9.38
C LEU A 9 11.46 6.21 10.57
N GLN A 10 11.97 5.97 11.78
CA GLN A 10 11.23 6.21 13.02
C GLN A 10 10.89 7.69 13.16
N ILE A 11 11.86 8.58 12.94
CA ILE A 11 11.64 10.04 12.99
C ILE A 11 10.61 10.46 11.93
N ALA A 12 10.70 9.93 10.72
CA ALA A 12 9.75 10.22 9.66
C ALA A 12 8.33 9.75 10.01
N PHE A 13 8.20 8.53 10.54
CA PHE A 13 6.93 7.98 11.01
C PHE A 13 6.31 8.88 12.10
N ASP A 14 7.05 9.17 13.17
CA ASP A 14 6.57 9.98 14.29
C ASP A 14 6.19 11.41 13.84
N THR A 15 6.96 11.97 12.91
CA THR A 15 6.70 13.30 12.36
C THR A 15 5.38 13.33 11.57
N LEU A 16 5.21 12.41 10.62
CA LEU A 16 4.00 12.33 9.80
C LEU A 16 2.77 11.93 10.62
N TYR A 17 2.96 11.02 11.60
CA TYR A 17 1.87 10.58 12.48
C TYR A 17 1.32 11.72 13.35
N ALA A 18 2.17 12.64 13.79
CA ALA A 18 1.79 13.78 14.62
C ALA A 18 1.14 14.94 13.83
N MET A 19 1.26 14.94 12.49
CA MET A 19 0.69 15.99 11.63
C MET A 19 -0.80 15.77 11.36
N PRO A 20 -1.57 16.86 11.15
CA PRO A 20 -2.87 16.74 10.49
C PRO A 20 -2.73 16.05 9.12
N PRO A 21 -3.73 15.25 8.69
CA PRO A 21 -3.62 14.47 7.43
C PRO A 21 -3.25 15.31 6.20
N GLU A 22 -3.76 16.53 6.07
CA GLU A 22 -3.47 17.45 4.96
C GLU A 22 -2.00 17.92 4.97
N GLU A 23 -1.45 18.22 6.15
CA GLU A 23 -0.06 18.61 6.30
C GLU A 23 0.88 17.43 6.05
N ALA A 24 0.53 16.23 6.55
CA ALA A 24 1.26 15.01 6.30
C ALA A 24 1.28 14.64 4.80
N ALA A 25 0.14 14.82 4.10
CA ALA A 25 0.07 14.62 2.65
C ALA A 25 0.97 15.59 1.89
N ALA A 26 0.97 16.86 2.27
CA ALA A 26 1.84 17.86 1.66
C ALA A 26 3.34 17.55 1.89
N ALA A 27 3.70 17.16 3.11
CA ALA A 27 5.08 16.78 3.45
C ALA A 27 5.52 15.51 2.70
N ALA A 28 4.69 14.48 2.64
CA ALA A 28 5.00 13.23 1.95
C ALA A 28 5.10 13.43 0.42
N ALA A 29 4.19 14.21 -0.19
CA ALA A 29 4.25 14.53 -1.61
C ALA A 29 5.51 15.33 -1.95
N ALA A 30 5.87 16.34 -1.14
CA ALA A 30 7.08 17.13 -1.34
C ALA A 30 8.35 16.26 -1.22
N ALA A 31 8.40 15.34 -0.26
CA ALA A 31 9.52 14.41 -0.11
C ALA A 31 9.65 13.46 -1.31
N GLY A 32 8.53 12.93 -1.83
CA GLY A 32 8.51 12.11 -3.03
C GLY A 32 9.01 12.87 -4.26
N GLN A 33 8.52 14.09 -4.48
CA GLN A 33 8.97 14.95 -5.59
C GLN A 33 10.45 15.30 -5.48
N ALA A 34 10.94 15.63 -4.28
CA ALA A 34 12.36 15.87 -4.05
C ALA A 34 13.22 14.64 -4.35
N ALA A 35 12.72 13.42 -4.06
CA ALA A 35 13.42 12.19 -4.40
C ALA A 35 13.55 12.01 -5.93
N LEU A 36 12.51 12.33 -6.70
CA LEU A 36 12.55 12.30 -8.16
C LEU A 36 13.58 13.30 -8.72
N GLU A 37 13.65 14.52 -8.17
CA GLU A 37 14.66 15.53 -8.54
C GLU A 37 16.09 15.02 -8.31
N VAL A 38 16.33 14.36 -7.16
CA VAL A 38 17.65 13.77 -6.83
C VAL A 38 18.04 12.69 -7.82
N LEU A 39 17.08 11.93 -8.35
CA LEU A 39 17.31 10.92 -9.38
C LEU A 39 17.59 11.55 -10.77
N GLY A 40 17.43 12.88 -10.92
CA GLY A 40 17.65 13.60 -12.18
C GLY A 40 16.63 13.24 -13.26
N MET A 41 15.47 12.73 -12.88
CA MET A 41 14.41 12.37 -13.80
C MET A 41 13.43 13.53 -13.95
N PRO A 42 13.09 13.94 -15.19
CA PRO A 42 12.07 14.95 -15.41
C PRO A 42 10.72 14.49 -14.83
N PRO A 43 9.98 15.31 -14.07
CA PRO A 43 8.68 14.92 -13.50
C PRO A 43 7.70 14.36 -14.52
N GLU A 44 7.71 14.90 -15.75
CA GLU A 44 6.87 14.44 -16.85
C GLU A 44 7.22 13.05 -17.43
N GLU A 45 8.35 12.48 -17.00
CA GLU A 45 8.77 11.10 -17.34
C GLU A 45 8.63 10.15 -16.17
N CYS A 46 8.16 10.66 -15.00
CA CYS A 46 8.11 9.92 -13.73
C CYS A 46 6.67 9.74 -13.25
N TYR A 47 5.79 9.32 -14.14
CA TYR A 47 4.42 8.99 -13.74
C TYR A 47 4.42 7.78 -12.81
N CYS A 48 4.27 8.03 -11.51
CA CYS A 48 4.19 6.96 -10.51
C CYS A 48 3.07 7.21 -9.50
N THR A 49 2.41 6.14 -9.13
CA THR A 49 1.51 6.06 -7.99
C THR A 49 2.32 5.74 -6.72
N LEU A 50 1.75 5.95 -5.56
CA LEU A 50 2.39 5.61 -4.30
C LEU A 50 1.38 4.99 -3.35
N LEU A 51 1.70 3.78 -2.88
CA LEU A 51 1.02 3.15 -1.76
C LEU A 51 2.08 2.81 -0.71
N PHE A 52 1.82 3.20 0.52
CA PHE A 52 2.65 2.75 1.64
C PHE A 52 1.80 2.47 2.87
N TYR A 53 2.29 1.59 3.70
CA TYR A 53 1.77 1.31 5.03
C TYR A 53 2.93 1.08 5.98
N ALA A 54 2.89 1.72 7.12
CA ALA A 54 3.86 1.56 8.19
C ALA A 54 3.12 1.25 9.50
N ALA A 55 3.59 0.26 10.22
CA ALA A 55 3.10 -0.11 11.55
C ALA A 55 4.24 0.01 12.55
N HIS A 56 3.93 0.48 13.74
CA HIS A 56 4.85 0.57 14.87
C HIS A 56 4.46 -0.46 15.94
N ALA A 57 5.43 -0.97 16.69
CA ALA A 57 5.23 -1.98 17.72
C ALA A 57 4.27 -1.56 18.85
N ASP A 58 4.04 -0.26 19.04
CA ASP A 58 3.06 0.26 20.01
C ASP A 58 1.61 0.28 19.49
N GLY A 59 1.35 -0.28 18.33
CA GLY A 59 0.03 -0.36 17.71
C GLY A 59 -0.32 0.82 16.82
N ARG A 60 0.51 1.88 16.73
CA ARG A 60 0.30 2.99 15.80
C ARG A 60 0.55 2.55 14.35
N TRP A 61 -0.24 3.07 13.43
CA TRP A 61 -0.06 2.84 12.01
C TRP A 61 -0.27 4.13 11.21
N LEU A 62 0.39 4.18 10.06
CA LEU A 62 0.30 5.27 9.09
C LEU A 62 0.24 4.69 7.68
N CYS A 63 -0.64 5.18 6.84
CA CYS A 63 -0.66 4.82 5.43
C CYS A 63 -0.86 6.03 4.53
N GLY A 64 -0.36 5.92 3.31
CA GLY A 64 -0.59 6.89 2.25
C GLY A 64 -0.92 6.22 0.94
N HIS A 65 -1.80 6.85 0.16
CA HIS A 65 -2.23 6.35 -1.13
C HIS A 65 -2.54 7.49 -2.10
N ILE A 66 -1.85 7.50 -3.23
CA ILE A 66 -2.17 8.28 -4.43
C ILE A 66 -2.12 7.35 -5.63
N GLY A 67 -3.17 7.37 -6.46
CA GLY A 67 -3.29 6.56 -7.67
C GLY A 67 -4.38 5.51 -7.61
N ASP A 68 -4.25 4.48 -8.44
CA ASP A 68 -5.27 3.48 -8.81
C ASP A 68 -5.05 2.08 -8.23
N GLY A 69 -4.05 1.89 -7.40
CA GLY A 69 -3.88 0.64 -6.65
C GLY A 69 -4.92 0.45 -5.54
N TYR A 70 -4.76 -0.62 -4.78
CA TYR A 70 -5.62 -0.95 -3.65
C TYR A 70 -4.80 -1.18 -2.38
N ILE A 71 -5.36 -0.77 -1.23
CA ILE A 71 -4.94 -1.25 0.09
C ILE A 71 -6.11 -2.02 0.69
N PHE A 72 -5.90 -3.29 0.97
CA PHE A 72 -6.83 -4.15 1.71
C PHE A 72 -6.35 -4.28 3.15
N ARG A 73 -7.29 -4.39 4.08
CA ARG A 73 -7.00 -4.73 5.48
C ARG A 73 -7.82 -5.94 5.89
N ILE A 74 -7.17 -6.89 6.53
CA ILE A 74 -7.75 -8.15 6.96
C ILE A 74 -7.72 -8.18 8.47
N ARG A 75 -8.88 -8.40 9.08
CA ARG A 75 -9.07 -8.56 10.53
C ARG A 75 -10.08 -9.67 10.77
N GLN A 76 -9.77 -10.57 11.71
CA GLN A 76 -10.70 -11.66 12.08
C GLN A 76 -11.22 -12.39 10.82
N ASP A 77 -10.30 -12.78 9.94
CA ASP A 77 -10.55 -13.49 8.68
C ASP A 77 -11.48 -12.75 7.69
N THR A 78 -11.64 -11.45 7.87
CA THR A 78 -12.48 -10.62 6.98
C THR A 78 -11.63 -9.55 6.30
N ALA A 79 -11.58 -9.60 4.98
CA ALA A 79 -10.93 -8.60 4.15
C ALA A 79 -11.88 -7.44 3.83
N VAL A 80 -11.38 -6.21 3.93
CA VAL A 80 -12.07 -5.00 3.50
C VAL A 80 -11.17 -4.15 2.61
N VAL A 81 -11.75 -3.39 1.70
CA VAL A 81 -11.03 -2.35 0.98
C VAL A 81 -10.77 -1.20 1.96
N PHE A 82 -9.51 -1.06 2.36
CA PHE A 82 -9.09 -0.02 3.29
C PHE A 82 -8.84 1.31 2.58
N SER A 83 -8.24 1.26 1.37
CA SER A 83 -8.13 2.41 0.47
C SER A 83 -8.34 1.95 -0.96
N ALA A 84 -9.36 2.49 -1.60
CA ALA A 84 -9.71 2.21 -2.99
C ALA A 84 -8.98 3.14 -3.96
N PRO A 85 -8.88 2.79 -5.25
CA PRO A 85 -8.41 3.67 -6.30
C PRO A 85 -9.08 5.04 -6.27
N GLU A 86 -8.32 6.07 -6.60
CA GLU A 86 -8.85 7.38 -6.93
C GLU A 86 -8.51 7.69 -8.36
N ASN A 87 -9.50 7.58 -9.22
CA ASN A 87 -9.38 7.91 -10.63
C ASN A 87 -9.71 9.39 -10.84
N GLY A 88 -9.08 10.01 -11.85
CA GLY A 88 -9.38 11.37 -12.27
C GLY A 88 -10.79 11.53 -12.84
N HIS A 89 -11.04 12.66 -13.51
CA HIS A 89 -12.36 12.97 -14.10
C HIS A 89 -12.73 12.08 -15.29
N ALA A 90 -11.77 11.41 -15.92
CA ALA A 90 -11.97 10.45 -16.99
C ALA A 90 -11.65 9.02 -16.52
N ILE A 91 -12.26 8.03 -17.19
CA ILE A 91 -12.20 6.59 -16.82
C ILE A 91 -10.77 6.01 -16.78
N ASN A 92 -9.81 6.68 -17.42
CA ASN A 92 -8.41 6.25 -17.51
C ASN A 92 -7.43 7.33 -17.00
N GLU A 93 -7.89 8.26 -16.16
CA GLU A 93 -7.01 9.23 -15.53
C GLU A 93 -6.67 8.75 -14.13
N THR A 94 -5.38 8.71 -13.84
CA THR A 94 -4.83 8.40 -12.51
C THR A 94 -4.05 9.62 -12.02
N TYR A 95 -4.08 9.87 -10.72
CA TYR A 95 -3.25 10.91 -10.10
C TYR A 95 -1.86 10.35 -9.79
N PHE A 96 -0.82 11.11 -10.16
CA PHE A 96 0.56 10.71 -9.96
C PHE A 96 1.27 11.58 -8.92
N LEU A 97 2.21 10.98 -8.21
CA LEU A 97 3.03 11.67 -7.21
C LEU A 97 3.87 12.82 -7.80
N SER A 98 4.27 12.69 -9.07
CA SER A 98 5.07 13.68 -9.80
C SER A 98 4.29 14.90 -10.26
N GLU A 99 2.96 14.87 -10.23
CA GLU A 99 2.13 15.95 -10.74
C GLU A 99 2.03 17.15 -9.80
N PRO A 100 1.90 18.37 -10.35
CA PRO A 100 1.54 19.54 -9.56
C PRO A 100 0.18 19.29 -8.85
N GLY A 101 0.15 19.49 -7.54
CA GLY A 101 -1.08 19.25 -6.76
C GLY A 101 -1.23 17.83 -6.22
N ALA A 102 -0.25 16.94 -6.39
CA ALA A 102 -0.26 15.58 -5.83
C ALA A 102 -0.67 15.51 -4.35
N ALA A 103 -0.29 16.49 -3.54
CA ALA A 103 -0.69 16.58 -2.13
C ALA A 103 -2.21 16.60 -1.90
N GLN A 104 -3.01 17.09 -2.86
CA GLN A 104 -4.46 17.14 -2.75
C GLN A 104 -5.11 15.77 -2.98
N HIS A 105 -4.40 14.86 -3.64
CA HIS A 105 -4.83 13.51 -3.98
C HIS A 105 -4.12 12.43 -3.15
N LEU A 106 -3.04 12.77 -2.46
CA LEU A 106 -2.37 11.86 -1.54
C LEU A 106 -3.16 11.76 -0.25
N ARG A 107 -3.85 10.66 -0.09
CA ARG A 107 -4.68 10.36 1.09
C ARG A 107 -3.83 9.78 2.19
N ILE A 108 -3.59 10.53 3.24
CA ILE A 108 -2.91 10.05 4.45
C ILE A 108 -3.96 9.66 5.49
N ARG A 109 -3.75 8.50 6.11
CA ARG A 109 -4.54 8.03 7.25
C ARG A 109 -3.59 7.50 8.32
N SER A 110 -3.94 7.72 9.56
CA SER A 110 -3.23 7.20 10.72
C SER A 110 -4.22 6.73 11.78
N GLY A 111 -3.76 5.93 12.71
CA GLY A 111 -4.57 5.45 13.82
C GLY A 111 -3.81 4.44 14.69
N GLU A 112 -4.57 3.78 15.55
CA GLU A 112 -4.05 2.75 16.44
C GLU A 112 -4.84 1.46 16.26
N LEU A 113 -4.15 0.33 16.32
CA LEU A 113 -4.74 -1.00 16.23
C LEU A 113 -3.85 -1.98 17.02
N HIS A 114 -4.43 -2.60 18.05
CA HIS A 114 -3.70 -3.45 19.00
C HIS A 114 -4.05 -4.93 18.86
N GLU A 115 -4.99 -5.29 18.01
CA GLU A 115 -5.34 -6.68 17.67
C GLU A 115 -4.56 -7.13 16.41
N PRO A 116 -4.34 -8.43 16.19
CA PRO A 116 -3.70 -8.94 15.00
C PRO A 116 -4.44 -8.53 13.72
N TYR A 117 -3.70 -8.14 12.71
CA TYR A 117 -4.22 -7.78 11.41
C TYR A 117 -3.19 -7.97 10.30
N ALA A 118 -3.68 -8.08 9.07
CA ALA A 118 -2.83 -8.01 7.90
C ALA A 118 -3.23 -6.86 6.99
N VAL A 119 -2.26 -6.36 6.22
CA VAL A 119 -2.48 -5.36 5.18
C VAL A 119 -1.85 -5.86 3.89
N LEU A 120 -2.61 -5.79 2.80
CA LEU A 120 -2.14 -6.11 1.47
C LEU A 120 -2.24 -4.86 0.60
N LEU A 121 -1.11 -4.48 0.00
CA LEU A 121 -1.01 -3.39 -0.96
C LEU A 121 -0.79 -4.00 -2.35
N THR A 122 -1.44 -3.45 -3.36
CA THR A 122 -1.27 -3.92 -4.73
C THR A 122 -1.44 -2.78 -5.74
N SER A 123 -0.71 -2.89 -6.86
CA SER A 123 -0.95 -2.04 -8.04
C SER A 123 -2.34 -2.30 -8.63
N ASP A 124 -2.75 -1.51 -9.60
CA ASP A 124 -3.99 -1.65 -10.35
C ASP A 124 -4.11 -3.02 -11.02
N GLY A 125 -3.05 -3.52 -11.70
CA GLY A 125 -3.03 -4.85 -12.30
C GLY A 125 -3.25 -5.99 -11.29
N GLY A 126 -2.73 -5.86 -10.06
CA GLY A 126 -3.06 -6.79 -8.98
C GLY A 126 -4.48 -6.59 -8.46
N GLY A 127 -4.97 -5.36 -8.43
CA GLY A 127 -6.35 -5.03 -8.09
C GLY A 127 -7.37 -5.71 -9.00
N ASP A 128 -7.07 -5.88 -10.28
CA ASP A 128 -7.94 -6.58 -11.24
C ASP A 128 -8.25 -8.03 -10.85
N THR A 129 -7.34 -8.66 -10.11
CA THR A 129 -7.50 -10.05 -9.66
C THR A 129 -7.94 -10.16 -8.20
N LEU A 130 -7.67 -9.15 -7.38
CA LEU A 130 -7.91 -9.16 -5.93
C LEU A 130 -9.17 -8.38 -5.51
N PHE A 131 -9.83 -7.70 -6.44
CA PHE A 131 -11.09 -7.02 -6.18
C PHE A 131 -12.20 -7.50 -7.10
N ASP A 132 -13.26 -8.05 -6.53
CA ASP A 132 -14.46 -8.46 -7.26
C ASP A 132 -15.31 -7.21 -7.58
N ARG A 133 -15.22 -6.75 -8.84
CA ARG A 133 -15.96 -5.58 -9.32
C ARG A 133 -17.47 -5.79 -9.36
N GLN A 134 -17.95 -7.04 -9.46
CA GLN A 134 -19.39 -7.34 -9.50
C GLN A 134 -19.99 -7.27 -8.10
N GLN A 135 -19.29 -7.81 -7.11
CA GLN A 135 -19.73 -7.85 -5.72
C GLN A 135 -19.26 -6.62 -4.93
N GLN A 136 -18.38 -5.80 -5.51
CA GLN A 136 -17.79 -4.61 -4.88
C GLN A 136 -17.08 -4.93 -3.55
N GLN A 137 -16.34 -6.04 -3.53
CA GLN A 137 -15.63 -6.54 -2.34
C GLN A 137 -14.29 -7.17 -2.70
N PRO A 138 -13.38 -7.32 -1.72
CA PRO A 138 -12.16 -8.09 -1.91
C PRO A 138 -12.46 -9.52 -2.36
N ALA A 139 -11.65 -10.05 -3.27
CA ALA A 139 -11.71 -11.46 -3.62
C ALA A 139 -11.23 -12.33 -2.45
N HIS A 140 -11.78 -13.53 -2.26
CA HIS A 140 -11.34 -14.48 -1.24
C HIS A 140 -9.83 -14.80 -1.29
N ALA A 141 -9.18 -14.54 -2.41
CA ALA A 141 -7.73 -14.68 -2.53
C ALA A 141 -6.97 -13.75 -1.57
N VAL A 142 -7.53 -12.57 -1.23
CA VAL A 142 -6.90 -11.62 -0.29
C VAL A 142 -6.78 -12.24 1.10
N GLU A 143 -7.83 -12.85 1.61
CA GLU A 143 -7.84 -13.54 2.91
C GLU A 143 -6.84 -14.70 2.90
N ARG A 144 -6.89 -15.53 1.87
CA ARG A 144 -5.99 -16.70 1.72
C ARG A 144 -4.51 -16.33 1.66
N LEU A 145 -4.16 -15.24 0.99
CA LEU A 145 -2.77 -14.76 0.93
C LEU A 145 -2.27 -14.32 2.30
N CYS A 146 -3.17 -13.73 3.12
CA CYS A 146 -2.82 -13.30 4.47
C CYS A 146 -2.75 -14.46 5.46
N ASP A 147 -3.61 -15.49 5.33
CA ASP A 147 -3.54 -16.72 6.13
C ASP A 147 -2.17 -17.39 5.98
N TRP A 148 -1.58 -17.35 4.78
CA TRP A 148 -0.25 -17.94 4.57
C TRP A 148 0.83 -17.34 5.46
N LEU A 149 0.74 -16.03 5.81
CA LEU A 149 1.69 -15.38 6.71
C LEU A 149 1.61 -15.89 8.15
N THR A 150 0.45 -16.38 8.57
CA THR A 150 0.27 -16.95 9.91
C THR A 150 0.68 -18.42 10.00
N GLU A 151 0.67 -19.13 8.87
CA GLU A 151 0.91 -20.56 8.79
C GLU A 151 2.35 -20.91 8.34
N ASN A 152 3.05 -19.98 7.70
CA ASN A 152 4.34 -20.24 7.06
C ASN A 152 5.36 -19.13 7.34
N ASP A 153 6.63 -19.45 7.12
CA ASP A 153 7.71 -18.45 7.18
C ASP A 153 7.68 -17.49 5.97
N GLU A 154 8.26 -16.32 6.13
CA GLU A 154 8.31 -15.23 5.13
C GLU A 154 8.84 -15.71 3.77
N LYS A 155 9.87 -16.54 3.76
CA LYS A 155 10.47 -17.05 2.52
C LYS A 155 9.49 -17.93 1.76
N THR A 156 8.83 -18.85 2.44
CA THR A 156 7.83 -19.75 1.85
C THR A 156 6.66 -18.95 1.27
N VAL A 157 6.17 -17.94 2.01
CA VAL A 157 5.09 -17.05 1.53
C VAL A 157 5.55 -16.25 0.31
N THR A 158 6.75 -15.70 0.34
CA THR A 158 7.30 -14.91 -0.79
C THR A 158 7.40 -15.76 -2.06
N GLU A 159 7.92 -17.00 -1.95
CA GLU A 159 8.03 -17.92 -3.10
C GLU A 159 6.64 -18.30 -3.64
N ALA A 160 5.69 -18.58 -2.76
CA ALA A 160 4.31 -18.89 -3.14
C ALA A 160 3.61 -17.69 -3.81
N LEU A 161 3.79 -16.48 -3.26
CA LEU A 161 3.23 -15.25 -3.81
C LEU A 161 3.81 -14.96 -5.22
N GLN A 162 5.12 -15.10 -5.39
CA GLN A 162 5.75 -14.95 -6.72
C GLN A 162 5.18 -15.93 -7.73
N HIS A 163 4.92 -17.18 -7.32
CA HIS A 163 4.29 -18.18 -8.18
C HIS A 163 2.85 -17.78 -8.56
N VAL A 164 2.05 -17.32 -7.57
CA VAL A 164 0.67 -16.87 -7.83
C VAL A 164 0.64 -15.65 -8.75
N ILE A 165 1.51 -14.67 -8.52
CA ILE A 165 1.61 -13.49 -9.39
C ILE A 165 1.88 -13.93 -10.82
N LYS A 166 2.90 -14.78 -11.04
CA LYS A 166 3.31 -15.21 -12.36
C LYS A 166 2.27 -16.07 -13.08
N GLU A 167 1.67 -17.04 -12.39
CA GLU A 167 0.84 -18.08 -13.02
C GLU A 167 -0.65 -17.73 -13.02
N LYS A 168 -1.10 -16.77 -12.20
CA LYS A 168 -2.52 -16.44 -12.05
C LYS A 168 -2.83 -14.97 -12.26
N MET A 169 -2.02 -14.05 -11.71
CA MET A 169 -2.35 -12.63 -11.77
C MET A 169 -1.93 -12.00 -13.10
N ILE A 170 -0.66 -12.14 -13.50
CA ILE A 170 -0.16 -11.60 -14.78
C ILE A 170 -1.00 -12.05 -16.00
N PRO A 171 -1.41 -13.34 -16.12
CA PRO A 171 -2.25 -13.74 -17.25
C PRO A 171 -3.69 -13.18 -17.23
N ALA A 172 -4.13 -12.60 -16.11
CA ALA A 172 -5.48 -12.10 -15.93
C ALA A 172 -5.61 -10.57 -16.08
N THR A 173 -4.51 -9.86 -16.24
CA THR A 173 -4.46 -8.41 -16.45
C THR A 173 -3.54 -8.05 -17.62
N GLU A 174 -3.68 -6.82 -18.15
CA GLU A 174 -2.78 -6.25 -19.16
C GLU A 174 -1.71 -5.36 -18.53
N ASP A 175 -1.77 -5.16 -17.19
CA ASP A 175 -0.91 -4.27 -16.43
C ASP A 175 0.11 -5.01 -15.56
N ASP A 176 1.12 -4.29 -15.12
CA ASP A 176 2.14 -4.80 -14.20
C ASP A 176 1.55 -5.09 -12.82
N VAL A 177 1.94 -6.21 -12.24
CA VAL A 177 1.45 -6.66 -10.93
C VAL A 177 2.52 -6.50 -9.87
N SER A 178 2.19 -5.72 -8.85
CA SER A 178 2.98 -5.61 -7.61
C SER A 178 2.10 -5.93 -6.41
N VAL A 179 2.62 -6.72 -5.47
CA VAL A 179 1.92 -7.06 -4.21
C VAL A 179 2.90 -6.98 -3.05
N ALA A 180 2.49 -6.33 -1.97
CA ALA A 180 3.18 -6.35 -0.69
C ALA A 180 2.19 -6.72 0.41
N ILE A 181 2.61 -7.57 1.35
CA ILE A 181 1.78 -8.00 2.47
C ILE A 181 2.55 -7.76 3.77
N LEU A 182 1.89 -7.18 4.75
CA LEU A 182 2.36 -6.98 6.11
C LEU A 182 1.41 -7.65 7.08
N TYR A 183 1.93 -8.44 8.01
CA TYR A 183 1.18 -8.99 9.14
C TYR A 183 1.70 -8.40 10.44
N CYS A 184 0.80 -7.90 11.27
CA CYS A 184 1.07 -7.36 12.60
C CYS A 184 0.46 -8.31 13.65
N SER A 185 1.30 -8.95 14.46
CA SER A 185 0.90 -9.81 15.57
C SER A 185 0.78 -9.02 16.89
N GLU A 186 0.12 -9.61 17.89
CA GLU A 186 0.06 -9.03 19.24
C GLU A 186 1.39 -9.18 20.02
N ASP A 187 2.30 -10.05 19.58
CA ASP A 187 3.47 -10.50 20.35
C ASP A 187 4.80 -9.84 19.93
N GLU A 188 4.79 -8.73 19.16
CA GLU A 188 6.02 -8.04 18.73
C GLU A 188 6.12 -6.62 19.25
#